data_ae291955079ba24d7b87ec3ee3b744dd
#
_entry.id   ae291955079ba24d7b87ec3ee3b744dd
#
_cell.length_a   1.000
_cell.length_b   1.000
_cell.length_c   1.000
_cell.angle_alpha   90.00
_cell.angle_beta   90.00
_cell.angle_gamma   90.00
#
_symmetry.space_group_name_H-M   'P 1'
#
loop_
_entity.id
_entity.type
_entity.pdbx_description
1 polymer ?
#
loop_
_entity_poly.entity_id
_entity_poly.type
_entity_poly.pdbx_seq_one_letter_code
_entity_poly.pdbx_strand_id
1 'polypeptide(L)'
;MLNRPGSIYGILHYSMGWSDPNGKSVSAQTGKALRPALCLFANETVCGKTVQALPIAASLELIHNFSLIHDDIQDKSSLRRGRPTVWSLWGAEQAINAGDALFAHAHLVLQKECALSSESKLEVLRLLDEACLSLTEGQAADIEFERKNQIDLDM
;
A
#
# COMPACT_ATOMS: atom_id res chain seq x y z
N MET A 1 14.00 0.71 -19.71
CA MET A 1 14.99 0.74 -18.62
C MET A 1 14.37 0.67 -17.23
N LEU A 2 13.18 1.22 -17.01
CA LEU A 2 12.55 1.32 -15.68
C LEU A 2 12.12 -0.03 -15.06
N ASN A 3 11.79 -1.03 -15.86
CA ASN A 3 11.28 -2.35 -15.40
C ASN A 3 12.33 -3.47 -15.34
N ARG A 4 13.62 -3.14 -15.18
CA ARG A 4 14.64 -4.18 -14.99
C ARG A 4 14.43 -4.88 -13.64
N PRO A 5 14.62 -6.22 -13.55
CA PRO A 5 14.64 -6.93 -12.29
C PRO A 5 15.61 -6.25 -11.30
N GLY A 6 15.18 -6.05 -10.05
CA GLY A 6 15.98 -5.36 -9.03
C GLY A 6 16.05 -3.83 -9.15
N SER A 7 15.52 -3.20 -10.22
CA SER A 7 15.26 -1.76 -10.19
C SER A 7 14.06 -1.46 -9.30
N ILE A 8 13.97 -0.22 -8.78
CA ILE A 8 12.84 0.16 -7.91
C ILE A 8 11.49 -0.18 -8.57
N TYR A 9 11.28 0.15 -9.84
CA TYR A 9 10.04 -0.15 -10.55
C TYR A 9 9.82 -1.66 -10.78
N GLY A 10 10.88 -2.44 -10.99
CA GLY A 10 10.79 -3.90 -11.05
C GLY A 10 10.32 -4.49 -9.71
N ILE A 11 10.82 -3.97 -8.60
CA ILE A 11 10.40 -4.34 -7.25
C ILE A 11 8.95 -3.96 -6.99
N LEU A 12 8.52 -2.75 -7.41
CA LEU A 12 7.12 -2.32 -7.29
C LEU A 12 6.18 -3.22 -8.11
N HIS A 13 6.55 -3.57 -9.36
CA HIS A 13 5.75 -4.50 -10.17
C HIS A 13 5.64 -5.88 -9.51
N TYR A 14 6.71 -6.36 -8.90
CA TYR A 14 6.70 -7.61 -8.15
C TYR A 14 5.76 -7.54 -6.94
N SER A 15 5.87 -6.49 -6.13
CA SER A 15 5.04 -6.31 -4.93
C SER A 15 3.56 -6.25 -5.26
N MET A 16 3.21 -5.61 -6.38
CA MET A 16 1.84 -5.53 -6.91
C MET A 16 1.37 -6.81 -7.60
N GLY A 17 2.20 -7.87 -7.66
CA GLY A 17 1.86 -9.15 -8.27
C GLY A 17 1.79 -9.14 -9.80
N TRP A 18 2.36 -8.13 -10.46
CA TRP A 18 2.36 -8.01 -11.91
C TRP A 18 3.55 -8.69 -12.58
N SER A 19 4.60 -8.98 -11.81
CA SER A 19 5.77 -9.71 -12.31
C SER A 19 6.27 -10.75 -11.30
N ASP A 20 7.09 -11.66 -11.78
CA ASP A 20 7.95 -12.51 -10.97
C ASP A 20 9.25 -11.76 -10.57
N PRO A 21 10.13 -12.34 -9.73
CA PRO A 21 11.39 -11.69 -9.34
C PRO A 21 12.34 -11.40 -10.51
N ASN A 22 12.18 -12.10 -11.63
CA ASN A 22 12.98 -11.93 -12.85
C ASN A 22 12.39 -10.89 -13.82
N GLY A 23 11.28 -10.24 -13.43
CA GLY A 23 10.61 -9.24 -14.24
C GLY A 23 9.68 -9.79 -15.33
N LYS A 24 9.44 -11.13 -15.35
CA LYS A 24 8.47 -11.74 -16.27
C LYS A 24 7.05 -11.41 -15.78
N SER A 25 6.21 -10.94 -16.69
CA SER A 25 4.81 -10.64 -16.38
C SER A 25 4.07 -11.89 -15.91
N VAL A 26 3.39 -11.75 -14.78
CA VAL A 26 2.53 -12.78 -14.19
C VAL A 26 1.25 -12.12 -13.68
N SER A 27 0.22 -12.92 -13.46
CA SER A 27 -0.96 -12.50 -12.71
C SER A 27 -0.97 -13.30 -11.40
N ALA A 28 -0.31 -12.74 -10.39
CA ALA A 28 -0.29 -13.38 -9.08
C ALA A 28 -1.50 -12.98 -8.26
N GLN A 29 -1.90 -13.84 -7.33
CA GLN A 29 -2.98 -13.51 -6.39
C GLN A 29 -2.48 -12.47 -5.37
N THR A 30 -2.89 -11.21 -5.53
CA THR A 30 -2.47 -10.07 -4.69
C THR A 30 -3.42 -9.79 -3.51
N GLY A 31 -4.47 -10.59 -3.36
CA GLY A 31 -5.50 -10.43 -2.34
C GLY A 31 -6.87 -10.16 -2.95
N LYS A 32 -7.83 -9.80 -2.09
CA LYS A 32 -9.23 -9.62 -2.49
C LYS A 32 -9.54 -8.20 -3.00
N ALA A 33 -8.55 -7.29 -3.03
CA ALA A 33 -8.71 -5.88 -3.38
C ALA A 33 -9.96 -5.22 -2.72
N LEU A 34 -10.21 -5.55 -1.45
CA LEU A 34 -11.43 -5.16 -0.75
C LEU A 34 -11.53 -3.64 -0.56
N ARG A 35 -10.40 -2.97 -0.24
CA ARG A 35 -10.36 -1.52 -0.02
C ARG A 35 -10.74 -0.73 -1.28
N PRO A 36 -10.10 -0.97 -2.44
CA PRO A 36 -10.51 -0.33 -3.68
C PRO A 36 -11.95 -0.69 -4.09
N ALA A 37 -12.38 -1.94 -3.88
CA ALA A 37 -13.75 -2.35 -4.20
C ALA A 37 -14.79 -1.58 -3.37
N LEU A 38 -14.57 -1.43 -2.06
CA LEU A 38 -15.46 -0.65 -1.18
C LEU A 38 -15.47 0.84 -1.56
N CYS A 39 -14.33 1.41 -1.92
CA CYS A 39 -14.24 2.79 -2.39
C CYS A 39 -15.10 3.01 -3.65
N LEU A 40 -14.94 2.13 -4.65
CA LEU A 40 -15.73 2.20 -5.88
C LEU A 40 -17.21 2.00 -5.64
N PHE A 41 -17.57 1.02 -4.81
CA PHE A 41 -18.97 0.74 -4.45
C PHE A 41 -19.63 1.91 -3.72
N ALA A 42 -18.94 2.51 -2.74
CA ALA A 42 -19.44 3.68 -2.03
C ALA A 42 -19.69 4.86 -2.99
N ASN A 43 -18.74 5.13 -3.88
CA ASN A 43 -18.88 6.19 -4.88
C ASN A 43 -20.03 5.90 -5.87
N GLU A 44 -20.19 4.65 -6.33
CA GLU A 44 -21.29 4.26 -7.22
C GLU A 44 -22.64 4.47 -6.56
N THR A 45 -22.75 4.11 -5.27
CA THR A 45 -23.98 4.27 -4.49
C THR A 45 -24.39 5.73 -4.33
N VAL A 46 -23.42 6.64 -4.19
CA VAL A 46 -23.69 8.07 -3.95
C VAL A 46 -23.80 8.87 -5.25
N CYS A 47 -22.91 8.59 -6.22
CA CYS A 47 -22.75 9.40 -7.43
C CYS A 47 -23.20 8.70 -8.73
N GLY A 48 -23.49 7.41 -8.68
CA GLY A 48 -23.89 6.62 -9.85
C GLY A 48 -22.78 6.42 -10.90
N LYS A 49 -21.53 6.76 -10.60
CA LYS A 49 -20.36 6.68 -11.52
C LYS A 49 -19.11 6.23 -10.79
N THR A 50 -18.51 5.13 -11.22
CA THR A 50 -17.29 4.56 -10.61
C THR A 50 -16.00 5.21 -11.10
N VAL A 51 -15.95 5.68 -12.35
CA VAL A 51 -14.71 6.12 -13.03
C VAL A 51 -13.98 7.24 -12.28
N GLN A 52 -14.72 8.15 -11.67
CA GLN A 52 -14.13 9.30 -10.94
C GLN A 52 -13.39 8.87 -9.67
N ALA A 53 -13.77 7.75 -9.05
CA ALA A 53 -13.14 7.22 -7.85
C ALA A 53 -11.96 6.27 -8.13
N LEU A 54 -11.68 5.92 -9.39
CA LEU A 54 -10.58 5.01 -9.73
C LEU A 54 -9.21 5.47 -9.22
N PRO A 55 -8.83 6.76 -9.32
CA PRO A 55 -7.55 7.21 -8.76
C PRO A 55 -7.50 7.10 -7.24
N ILE A 56 -8.63 7.33 -6.55
CA ILE A 56 -8.71 7.18 -5.09
C ILE A 56 -8.59 5.71 -4.70
N ALA A 57 -9.31 4.83 -5.40
CA ALA A 57 -9.23 3.39 -5.18
C ALA A 57 -7.82 2.83 -5.43
N ALA A 58 -7.14 3.32 -6.49
CA ALA A 58 -5.76 2.96 -6.79
C ALA A 58 -4.80 3.46 -5.69
N SER A 59 -4.98 4.69 -5.20
CA SER A 59 -4.19 5.24 -4.10
C SER A 59 -4.32 4.40 -2.82
N LEU A 60 -5.54 4.00 -2.47
CA LEU A 60 -5.79 3.12 -1.31
C LEU A 60 -5.06 1.77 -1.43
N GLU A 61 -5.02 1.19 -2.63
CA GLU A 61 -4.30 -0.08 -2.85
C GLU A 61 -2.78 0.11 -2.78
N LEU A 62 -2.26 1.24 -3.27
CA LEU A 62 -0.84 1.57 -3.14
C LEU A 62 -0.43 1.75 -1.67
N ILE A 63 -1.23 2.49 -0.88
CA ILE A 63 -1.01 2.66 0.57
C ILE A 63 -1.08 1.31 1.29
N HIS A 64 -2.04 0.45 0.95
CA HIS A 64 -2.10 -0.87 1.55
C HIS A 64 -0.86 -1.71 1.23
N ASN A 65 -0.38 -1.69 -0.01
CA ASN A 65 0.82 -2.45 -0.37
C ASN A 65 2.09 -1.86 0.25
N PHE A 66 2.20 -0.54 0.38
CA PHE A 66 3.25 0.13 1.15
C PHE A 66 3.31 -0.42 2.58
N SER A 67 2.17 -0.42 3.30
CA SER A 67 2.12 -0.88 4.69
C SER A 67 2.51 -2.36 4.81
N LEU A 68 2.07 -3.21 3.87
CA LEU A 68 2.45 -4.63 3.87
C LEU A 68 3.94 -4.87 3.65
N ILE A 69 4.62 -4.06 2.83
CA ILE A 69 6.06 -4.21 2.61
C ILE A 69 6.83 -3.84 3.89
N HIS A 70 6.44 -2.78 4.59
CA HIS A 70 7.08 -2.37 5.84
C HIS A 70 6.78 -3.35 6.98
N ASP A 71 5.55 -3.83 7.08
CA ASP A 71 5.10 -4.89 7.98
C ASP A 71 5.96 -6.16 7.86
N ASP A 72 6.17 -6.62 6.62
CA ASP A 72 6.99 -7.79 6.33
C ASP A 72 8.43 -7.66 6.89
N ILE A 73 8.99 -6.44 6.90
CA ILE A 73 10.32 -6.17 7.48
C ILE A 73 10.25 -6.23 9.01
N GLN A 74 9.26 -5.58 9.60
CA GLN A 74 9.08 -5.48 11.05
C GLN A 74 8.84 -6.86 11.68
N ASP A 75 7.97 -7.67 11.04
CA ASP A 75 7.63 -9.03 11.46
C ASP A 75 8.67 -10.08 11.03
N LYS A 76 9.69 -9.69 10.25
CA LYS A 76 10.66 -10.60 9.64
C LYS A 76 9.99 -11.73 8.83
N SER A 77 8.86 -11.46 8.24
CA SER A 77 8.08 -12.40 7.44
C SER A 77 8.75 -12.66 6.10
N SER A 78 9.28 -13.85 5.88
CA SER A 78 9.94 -14.22 4.61
C SER A 78 8.98 -14.51 3.47
N LEU A 79 7.71 -14.82 3.77
CA LEU A 79 6.67 -15.16 2.80
C LEU A 79 5.38 -14.37 3.09
N ARG A 80 4.72 -13.91 2.02
CA ARG A 80 3.36 -13.34 2.06
C ARG A 80 2.52 -13.92 0.94
N ARG A 81 1.38 -14.52 1.27
CA ARG A 81 0.47 -15.18 0.30
C ARG A 81 1.19 -16.22 -0.58
N GLY A 82 2.11 -16.97 0.03
CA GLY A 82 2.89 -18.02 -0.65
C GLY A 82 4.01 -17.51 -1.57
N ARG A 83 4.26 -16.19 -1.61
CA ARG A 83 5.36 -15.58 -2.37
C ARG A 83 6.44 -15.04 -1.43
N PRO A 84 7.72 -15.08 -1.79
CA PRO A 84 8.77 -14.39 -1.04
C PRO A 84 8.45 -12.90 -0.88
N THR A 85 8.74 -12.34 0.28
CA THR A 85 8.56 -10.91 0.54
C THR A 85 9.64 -10.07 -0.14
N VAL A 86 9.38 -8.77 -0.31
CA VAL A 86 10.35 -7.87 -0.97
C VAL A 86 11.69 -7.86 -0.21
N TRP A 87 11.64 -7.77 1.13
CA TRP A 87 12.86 -7.75 1.93
C TRP A 87 13.63 -9.08 1.89
N SER A 88 12.96 -10.21 1.78
CA SER A 88 13.62 -11.53 1.68
C SER A 88 14.34 -11.75 0.34
N LEU A 89 13.90 -11.05 -0.74
CA LEU A 89 14.51 -11.13 -2.07
C LEU A 89 15.61 -10.08 -2.30
N TRP A 90 15.39 -8.85 -1.84
CA TRP A 90 16.25 -7.71 -2.18
C TRP A 90 16.85 -6.97 -0.98
N GLY A 91 16.62 -7.46 0.24
CA GLY A 91 17.10 -6.83 1.47
C GLY A 91 16.15 -5.78 2.02
N ALA A 92 16.34 -5.46 3.31
CA ALA A 92 15.49 -4.52 4.04
C ALA A 92 15.56 -3.10 3.45
N GLU A 93 16.75 -2.67 3.01
CA GLU A 93 16.97 -1.34 2.45
C GLU A 93 16.16 -1.11 1.17
N GLN A 94 16.09 -2.12 0.28
CA GLN A 94 15.28 -2.03 -0.93
C GLN A 94 13.79 -2.15 -0.64
N ALA A 95 13.41 -2.89 0.38
CA ALA A 95 12.03 -2.98 0.80
C ALA A 95 11.52 -1.66 1.40
N ILE A 96 12.34 -0.96 2.20
CA ILE A 96 12.05 0.40 2.68
C ILE A 96 11.85 1.34 1.49
N ASN A 97 12.81 1.39 0.56
CA ASN A 97 12.70 2.22 -0.64
C ASN A 97 11.43 1.90 -1.47
N ALA A 98 11.06 0.62 -1.57
CA ALA A 98 9.87 0.21 -2.30
C ALA A 98 8.58 0.66 -1.61
N GLY A 99 8.50 0.54 -0.29
CA GLY A 99 7.38 1.06 0.49
C GLY A 99 7.23 2.57 0.33
N ASP A 100 8.31 3.32 0.55
CA ASP A 100 8.32 4.78 0.40
C ASP A 100 7.92 5.23 -1.02
N ALA A 101 8.37 4.49 -2.05
CA ALA A 101 7.99 4.77 -3.42
C ALA A 101 6.49 4.53 -3.66
N LEU A 102 5.87 3.48 -3.10
CA LEU A 102 4.43 3.25 -3.19
C LEU A 102 3.65 4.34 -2.47
N PHE A 103 4.10 4.76 -1.28
CA PHE A 103 3.50 5.87 -0.53
C PHE A 103 3.51 7.17 -1.36
N ALA A 104 4.66 7.53 -1.93
CA ALA A 104 4.77 8.71 -2.80
C ALA A 104 3.91 8.59 -4.06
N HIS A 105 3.85 7.41 -4.69
CA HIS A 105 2.99 7.17 -5.85
C HIS A 105 1.50 7.30 -5.53
N ALA A 106 1.05 6.87 -4.36
CA ALA A 106 -0.34 7.03 -3.93
C ALA A 106 -0.77 8.50 -3.95
N HIS A 107 0.07 9.40 -3.41
CA HIS A 107 -0.18 10.84 -3.43
C HIS A 107 -0.13 11.42 -4.85
N LEU A 108 0.84 10.99 -5.67
CA LEU A 108 0.95 11.45 -7.05
C LEU A 108 -0.24 11.06 -7.91
N VAL A 109 -0.82 9.87 -7.71
CA VAL A 109 -2.03 9.43 -8.41
C VAL A 109 -3.20 10.35 -8.09
N LEU A 110 -3.41 10.70 -6.82
CA LEU A 110 -4.47 11.63 -6.40
C LEU A 110 -4.28 13.03 -7.00
N GLN A 111 -3.05 13.53 -7.02
CA GLN A 111 -2.76 14.87 -7.54
C GLN A 111 -2.96 14.98 -9.05
N LYS A 112 -2.51 13.97 -9.82
CA LYS A 112 -2.45 14.04 -11.28
C LYS A 112 -3.67 13.47 -11.96
N GLU A 113 -4.17 12.33 -11.50
CA GLU A 113 -5.17 11.53 -12.22
C GLU A 113 -6.59 11.76 -11.70
N CYS A 114 -6.75 12.37 -10.50
CA CYS A 114 -8.06 12.58 -9.93
C CYS A 114 -8.74 13.82 -10.53
N ALA A 115 -9.91 13.65 -11.14
CA ALA A 115 -10.69 14.72 -11.77
C ALA A 115 -11.60 15.49 -10.78
N LEU A 116 -11.16 15.66 -9.54
CA LEU A 116 -11.84 16.43 -8.51
C LEU A 116 -11.39 17.90 -8.51
N SER A 117 -12.17 18.75 -7.87
CA SER A 117 -11.74 20.13 -7.55
C SER A 117 -10.49 20.13 -6.66
N SER A 118 -9.74 21.21 -6.66
CA SER A 118 -8.55 21.34 -5.78
C SER A 118 -8.90 21.17 -4.30
N GLU A 119 -10.03 21.73 -3.88
CA GLU A 119 -10.54 21.61 -2.50
C GLU A 119 -10.85 20.14 -2.14
N SER A 120 -11.58 19.43 -3.00
CA SER A 120 -11.89 18.01 -2.78
C SER A 120 -10.63 17.14 -2.80
N LYS A 121 -9.63 17.47 -3.65
CA LYS A 121 -8.35 16.76 -3.65
C LYS A 121 -7.61 16.93 -2.33
N LEU A 122 -7.56 18.15 -1.80
CA LEU A 122 -6.94 18.43 -0.50
C LEU A 122 -7.64 17.65 0.62
N GLU A 123 -8.97 17.59 0.59
CA GLU A 123 -9.72 16.84 1.60
C GLU A 123 -9.45 15.32 1.50
N VAL A 124 -9.40 14.75 0.30
CA VAL A 124 -9.05 13.33 0.10
C VAL A 124 -7.62 13.06 0.58
N LEU A 125 -6.66 13.95 0.28
CA LEU A 125 -5.28 13.81 0.75
C LEU A 125 -5.22 13.89 2.28
N ARG A 126 -5.92 14.85 2.90
CA ARG A 126 -5.99 14.97 4.36
C ARG A 126 -6.51 13.69 5.02
N LEU A 127 -7.61 13.14 4.51
CA LEU A 127 -8.17 11.89 5.02
C LEU A 127 -7.22 10.69 4.85
N LEU A 128 -6.50 10.65 3.72
CA LEU A 128 -5.50 9.61 3.47
C LEU A 128 -4.34 9.70 4.45
N ASP A 129 -3.82 10.90 4.67
CA ASP A 129 -2.69 11.14 5.58
C ASP A 129 -3.07 10.88 7.04
N GLU A 130 -4.27 11.28 7.47
CA GLU A 130 -4.80 10.94 8.79
C GLU A 130 -4.94 9.43 9.00
N ALA A 131 -5.42 8.71 7.99
CA ALA A 131 -5.51 7.24 8.03
C ALA A 131 -4.12 6.59 8.10
N CYS A 132 -3.13 7.13 7.36
CA CYS A 132 -1.75 6.65 7.41
C CYS A 132 -1.10 6.91 8.77
N LEU A 133 -1.36 8.08 9.38
CA LEU A 133 -0.86 8.41 10.70
C LEU A 133 -1.45 7.45 11.75
N SER A 134 -2.76 7.25 11.75
CA SER A 134 -3.43 6.31 12.67
C SER A 134 -2.94 4.86 12.48
N LEU A 135 -2.66 4.45 11.22
CA LEU A 135 -2.03 3.15 10.94
C LEU A 135 -0.65 3.05 11.62
N THR A 136 0.16 4.09 11.48
CA THR A 136 1.52 4.12 12.06
C THR A 136 1.49 4.12 13.58
N GLU A 137 0.56 4.87 14.19
CA GLU A 137 0.35 4.86 15.64
C GLU A 137 -0.07 3.46 16.15
N GLY A 138 -1.01 2.82 15.44
CA GLY A 138 -1.42 1.45 15.74
C GLY A 138 -0.29 0.44 15.64
N GLN A 139 0.52 0.52 14.58
CA GLN A 139 1.67 -0.37 14.39
C GLN A 139 2.74 -0.15 15.47
N ALA A 140 3.00 1.10 15.85
CA ALA A 140 3.94 1.41 16.93
C ALA A 140 3.47 0.83 18.27
N ALA A 141 2.17 0.92 18.57
CA ALA A 141 1.57 0.35 19.76
C ALA A 141 1.65 -1.18 19.75
N ASP A 142 1.39 -1.82 18.61
CA ASP A 142 1.45 -3.28 18.47
C ASP A 142 2.87 -3.81 18.76
N ILE A 143 3.89 -3.20 18.19
CA ILE A 143 5.30 -3.54 18.46
C ILE A 143 5.65 -3.32 19.94
N GLU A 144 5.11 -2.29 20.57
CA GLU A 144 5.32 -2.04 22.00
C GLU A 144 4.65 -3.12 22.87
N PHE A 145 3.42 -3.52 22.50
CA PHE A 145 2.67 -4.54 23.23
C PHE A 145 3.32 -5.92 23.16
N GLU A 146 3.91 -6.29 22.04
CA GLU A 146 4.67 -7.54 21.92
C GLU A 146 5.84 -7.66 22.94
N ARG A 147 6.35 -6.51 23.40
CA ARG A 147 7.45 -6.45 24.37
C ARG A 147 6.98 -6.43 25.83
N LYS A 148 5.67 -6.22 26.08
CA LYS A 148 5.08 -6.14 27.41
C LYS A 148 4.53 -7.50 27.83
N ASN A 149 4.86 -7.94 29.08
CA ASN A 149 4.33 -9.17 29.65
C ASN A 149 2.88 -9.03 30.18
N GLN A 150 2.39 -7.81 30.34
CA GLN A 150 1.02 -7.48 30.76
C GLN A 150 0.54 -6.25 30.02
N ILE A 151 -0.67 -6.32 29.48
CA ILE A 151 -1.37 -5.22 28.80
C ILE A 151 -2.60 -4.90 29.64
N ASP A 152 -2.74 -3.63 30.05
CA ASP A 152 -3.95 -3.12 30.69
C ASP A 152 -4.92 -2.63 29.63
N LEU A 153 -6.23 -2.87 29.81
CA LEU A 153 -7.27 -2.46 28.86
C LEU A 153 -7.51 -0.95 28.82
N ASP A 154 -6.95 -0.21 29.79
CA ASP A 154 -7.08 1.24 29.92
C ASP A 154 -5.91 2.02 29.23
N MET A 155 -5.11 1.35 28.39
CA MET A 155 -3.97 1.95 27.68
C MET A 155 -4.27 2.28 26.23
#